data_627e2091ff1b110a80574b99f1e4d066
#
_entry.id   627e2091ff1b110a80574b99f1e4d066
#
_cell.length_a   1.000
_cell.length_b   1.000
_cell.length_c   1.000
_cell.angle_alpha   90.00
_cell.angle_beta   90.00
_cell.angle_gamma   90.00
#
_symmetry.space_group_name_H-M   'P 1'
#
loop_
_entity.id
_entity.type
_entity.pdbx_description
1 polymer ?
#
loop_
_entity_poly.entity_id
_entity_poly.type
_entity_poly.pdbx_seq_one_letter_code
_entity_poly.pdbx_strand_id
1 'polypeptide(L)'
;MIPNSKTIAKNVGIFGGAQVFSVLAALIRTKFAAVFIGTAGVGLSAVYNTVVTFYSNVAGLGLSFSGVKHLSEIYAHDDKETFSEEVARLRTLGLLGATGGFLLSLVFAPVLSCFYFEGWSQTLPFALLSFFIAVNIFAGVELAVLKSMQKTRSLAMSAIWLAVVSVVFSVPFYLLCGVKGVIWAVMISGTAGALITIWLGHRAIGLGIASPFVNMQKQSIAELLRHSRPVIVLGIAFLLGGVVASGSEMIIQGYLSAMASLSVLGLYKAGYQLSITYTGMIFTAVSNDFYPRLSAVNSNINERNILISRQIKVLLFITVPLVALFVMLVPYILPILFDNTFNPVSRMVQIASLSIIVKSVTMPLNFLPLSLGKSLDYLCLEGAFWILLVPLVILGFAYGWLDGTGIAILLCHVIELVYVILFCRIRYGYRFVTQ
;
A
#
# COMPACT_ATOMS: atom_id res chain seq x y z
N MET A 1 -25.65 6.29 15.47
CA MET A 1 -25.18 7.11 16.62
C MET A 1 -23.88 7.80 16.25
N ILE A 2 -23.81 9.12 16.30
CA ILE A 2 -22.58 9.88 16.08
C ILE A 2 -21.68 9.63 17.30
N PRO A 3 -20.47 9.09 17.15
CA PRO A 3 -19.60 8.80 18.28
C PRO A 3 -19.21 10.10 18.99
N ASN A 4 -19.18 10.07 20.33
CA ASN A 4 -18.81 11.20 21.17
C ASN A 4 -17.35 11.62 20.86
N SER A 5 -17.05 12.92 20.88
CA SER A 5 -15.72 13.48 20.59
C SER A 5 -14.59 12.81 21.40
N LYS A 6 -14.85 12.40 22.64
CA LYS A 6 -13.89 11.63 23.48
C LYS A 6 -13.60 10.23 22.90
N THR A 7 -14.60 9.57 22.33
CA THR A 7 -14.44 8.24 21.70
C THR A 7 -13.64 8.36 20.39
N ILE A 8 -13.89 9.41 19.61
CA ILE A 8 -13.14 9.71 18.39
C ILE A 8 -11.68 9.98 18.72
N ALA A 9 -11.39 10.86 19.69
CA ALA A 9 -10.03 11.17 20.12
C ALA A 9 -9.27 9.92 20.65
N LYS A 10 -9.96 9.07 21.43
CA LYS A 10 -9.40 7.79 21.90
C LYS A 10 -9.07 6.83 20.75
N ASN A 11 -9.95 6.69 19.78
CA ASN A 11 -9.73 5.80 18.62
C ASN A 11 -8.59 6.31 17.74
N VAL A 12 -8.51 7.62 17.50
CA VAL A 12 -7.40 8.27 16.78
C VAL A 12 -6.08 8.05 17.51
N GLY A 13 -6.06 8.19 18.85
CA GLY A 13 -4.87 7.93 19.65
C GLY A 13 -4.40 6.48 19.59
N ILE A 14 -5.32 5.51 19.68
CA ILE A 14 -5.00 4.08 19.58
C ILE A 14 -4.43 3.73 18.20
N PHE A 15 -5.10 4.18 17.13
CA PHE A 15 -4.67 3.89 15.76
C PHE A 15 -3.36 4.61 15.41
N GLY A 16 -3.24 5.89 15.80
CA GLY A 16 -2.01 6.67 15.61
C GLY A 16 -0.82 6.07 16.35
N GLY A 17 -1.00 5.65 17.61
CA GLY A 17 0.04 4.95 18.37
C GLY A 17 0.48 3.63 17.73
N ALA A 18 -0.47 2.82 17.24
CA ALA A 18 -0.16 1.59 16.52
C ALA A 18 0.60 1.87 15.21
N GLN A 19 0.27 2.95 14.50
CA GLN A 19 0.96 3.34 13.28
C GLN A 19 2.41 3.77 13.57
N VAL A 20 2.63 4.59 14.59
CA VAL A 20 3.99 4.99 15.03
C VAL A 20 4.81 3.76 15.40
N PHE A 21 4.24 2.84 16.19
CA PHE A 21 4.91 1.59 16.55
C PHE A 21 5.29 0.77 15.32
N SER A 22 4.38 0.65 14.34
CA SER A 22 4.63 -0.10 13.09
C SER A 22 5.76 0.52 12.28
N VAL A 23 5.86 1.86 12.25
CA VAL A 23 6.96 2.57 11.59
C VAL A 23 8.29 2.30 12.29
N LEU A 24 8.33 2.40 13.62
CA LEU A 24 9.55 2.12 14.38
C LEU A 24 10.02 0.68 14.19
N ALA A 25 9.11 -0.29 14.22
CA ALA A 25 9.43 -1.68 13.96
C ALA A 25 9.95 -1.89 12.51
N ALA A 26 9.35 -1.21 11.52
CA ALA A 26 9.82 -1.24 10.14
C ALA A 26 11.24 -0.65 9.99
N LEU A 27 11.54 0.46 10.67
CA LEU A 27 12.88 1.05 10.70
C LEU A 27 13.91 0.09 11.34
N ILE A 28 13.57 -0.53 12.47
CA ILE A 28 14.41 -1.54 13.12
C ILE A 28 14.69 -2.70 12.16
N ARG A 29 13.64 -3.28 11.55
CA ARG A 29 13.80 -4.36 10.58
C ARG A 29 14.68 -3.95 9.40
N THR A 30 14.48 -2.74 8.88
CA THR A 30 15.26 -2.20 7.75
C THR A 30 16.73 -2.02 8.12
N LYS A 31 17.03 -1.53 9.33
CA LYS A 31 18.41 -1.44 9.85
C LYS A 31 19.08 -2.80 9.91
N PHE A 32 18.41 -3.80 10.50
CA PHE A 32 18.94 -5.16 10.56
C PHE A 32 19.11 -5.77 9.16
N ALA A 33 18.16 -5.55 8.26
CA ALA A 33 18.31 -5.98 6.86
C ALA A 33 19.54 -5.33 6.21
N ALA A 34 19.72 -4.03 6.34
CA ALA A 34 20.85 -3.33 5.76
C ALA A 34 22.20 -3.85 6.28
N VAL A 35 22.32 -4.10 7.58
CA VAL A 35 23.56 -4.55 8.21
C VAL A 35 23.88 -6.02 7.89
N PHE A 36 22.89 -6.92 7.93
CA PHE A 36 23.15 -8.37 7.84
C PHE A 36 23.01 -8.94 6.43
N ILE A 37 22.13 -8.40 5.59
CA ILE A 37 21.94 -8.88 4.21
C ILE A 37 22.39 -7.88 3.15
N GLY A 38 22.79 -6.66 3.55
CA GLY A 38 23.31 -5.62 2.69
C GLY A 38 22.32 -5.13 1.63
N THR A 39 22.84 -4.37 0.67
CA THR A 39 22.03 -3.79 -0.42
C THR A 39 21.36 -4.84 -1.29
N ALA A 40 22.08 -5.94 -1.63
CA ALA A 40 21.53 -7.02 -2.44
C ALA A 40 20.36 -7.74 -1.75
N GLY A 41 20.48 -8.01 -0.45
CA GLY A 41 19.39 -8.63 0.33
C GLY A 41 18.17 -7.73 0.46
N VAL A 42 18.36 -6.41 0.63
CA VAL A 42 17.27 -5.42 0.61
C VAL A 42 16.58 -5.40 -0.75
N GLY A 43 17.35 -5.45 -1.86
CA GLY A 43 16.80 -5.55 -3.21
C GLY A 43 15.98 -6.83 -3.42
N LEU A 44 16.51 -7.98 -2.98
CA LEU A 44 15.81 -9.26 -3.06
C LEU A 44 14.51 -9.25 -2.24
N SER A 45 14.54 -8.69 -1.03
CA SER A 45 13.33 -8.52 -0.20
C SER A 45 12.30 -7.65 -0.88
N ALA A 46 12.73 -6.60 -1.57
CA ALA A 46 11.84 -5.72 -2.33
C ALA A 46 11.14 -6.47 -3.48
N VAL A 47 11.89 -7.26 -4.26
CA VAL A 47 11.33 -8.11 -5.33
C VAL A 47 10.24 -9.03 -4.78
N TYR A 48 10.53 -9.80 -3.73
CA TYR A 48 9.57 -10.72 -3.15
C TYR A 48 8.31 -10.02 -2.65
N ASN A 49 8.45 -8.89 -1.95
CA ASN A 49 7.30 -8.12 -1.46
C ASN A 49 6.47 -7.53 -2.60
N THR A 50 7.09 -7.05 -3.68
CA THR A 50 6.37 -6.52 -4.85
C THR A 50 5.61 -7.61 -5.58
N VAL A 51 6.20 -8.81 -5.75
CA VAL A 51 5.52 -9.98 -6.34
C VAL A 51 4.32 -10.38 -5.48
N VAL A 52 4.47 -10.48 -4.16
CA VAL A 52 3.34 -10.76 -3.25
C VAL A 52 2.25 -9.72 -3.39
N THR A 53 2.59 -8.43 -3.42
CA THR A 53 1.62 -7.33 -3.56
C THR A 53 0.90 -7.39 -4.90
N PHE A 54 1.63 -7.61 -6.00
CA PHE A 54 1.06 -7.68 -7.35
C PHE A 54 0.04 -8.82 -7.47
N TYR A 55 0.43 -10.05 -7.12
CA TYR A 55 -0.48 -11.18 -7.20
C TYR A 55 -1.63 -11.11 -6.20
N SER A 56 -1.42 -10.53 -5.02
CA SER A 56 -2.49 -10.26 -4.06
C SER A 56 -3.49 -9.23 -4.60
N ASN A 57 -3.03 -8.21 -5.32
CA ASN A 57 -3.92 -7.25 -5.99
C ASN A 57 -4.69 -7.90 -7.13
N VAL A 58 -4.00 -8.67 -8.01
CA VAL A 58 -4.63 -9.34 -9.17
C VAL A 58 -5.71 -10.33 -8.74
N ALA A 59 -5.38 -11.22 -7.79
CA ALA A 59 -6.28 -12.30 -7.40
C ALA A 59 -7.23 -11.93 -6.25
N GLY A 60 -6.95 -10.85 -5.51
CA GLY A 60 -7.80 -10.39 -4.40
C GLY A 60 -9.12 -9.74 -4.83
N LEU A 61 -9.35 -9.54 -6.14
CA LEU A 61 -10.58 -9.00 -6.74
C LEU A 61 -11.05 -7.67 -6.12
N GLY A 62 -10.14 -6.93 -5.47
CA GLY A 62 -10.46 -5.69 -4.76
C GLY A 62 -11.39 -5.86 -3.55
N LEU A 63 -11.60 -7.11 -3.08
CA LEU A 63 -12.50 -7.44 -1.97
C LEU A 63 -12.14 -6.73 -0.66
N SER A 64 -10.86 -6.40 -0.46
CA SER A 64 -10.40 -5.62 0.70
C SER A 64 -10.97 -4.19 0.76
N PHE A 65 -11.47 -3.67 -0.36
CA PHE A 65 -12.10 -2.36 -0.48
C PHE A 65 -13.62 -2.46 -0.64
N SER A 66 -14.08 -3.21 -1.64
CA SER A 66 -15.50 -3.37 -1.93
C SER A 66 -16.24 -4.07 -0.79
N GLY A 67 -15.60 -5.05 -0.16
CA GLY A 67 -16.12 -5.73 1.01
C GLY A 67 -16.32 -4.79 2.21
N VAL A 68 -15.40 -3.85 2.45
CA VAL A 68 -15.58 -2.86 3.53
C VAL A 68 -16.85 -2.05 3.31
N LYS A 69 -17.04 -1.50 2.09
CA LYS A 69 -18.22 -0.69 1.79
C LYS A 69 -19.52 -1.50 1.96
N HIS A 70 -19.58 -2.65 1.30
CA HIS A 70 -20.76 -3.52 1.32
C HIS A 70 -21.15 -3.96 2.73
N LEU A 71 -20.18 -4.49 3.49
CA LEU A 71 -20.43 -4.94 4.86
C LEU A 71 -20.73 -3.78 5.83
N SER A 72 -20.16 -2.59 5.62
CA SER A 72 -20.44 -1.41 6.47
C SER A 72 -21.88 -0.95 6.34
N GLU A 73 -22.45 -1.01 5.13
CA GLU A 73 -23.86 -0.66 4.87
C GLU A 73 -24.79 -1.61 5.61
N ILE A 74 -24.52 -2.93 5.57
CA ILE A 74 -25.33 -3.94 6.27
C ILE A 74 -25.16 -3.82 7.79
N TYR A 75 -23.93 -3.66 8.25
CA TYR A 75 -23.65 -3.52 9.69
C TYR A 75 -24.34 -2.31 10.32
N ALA A 76 -24.54 -1.23 9.55
CA ALA A 76 -25.24 -0.03 10.00
C ALA A 76 -26.74 -0.26 10.27
N HIS A 77 -27.36 -1.26 9.64
CA HIS A 77 -28.76 -1.62 9.83
C HIS A 77 -29.01 -2.59 10.99
N ASP A 78 -27.96 -3.01 11.71
CA ASP A 78 -27.98 -3.96 12.87
C ASP A 78 -28.61 -5.33 12.54
N ASP A 79 -28.62 -5.71 11.26
CA ASP A 79 -29.06 -7.02 10.77
C ASP A 79 -27.91 -8.03 10.88
N LYS A 80 -27.85 -8.72 12.01
CA LYS A 80 -26.77 -9.67 12.33
C LYS A 80 -26.82 -10.93 11.46
N GLU A 81 -27.99 -11.37 11.05
CA GLU A 81 -28.15 -12.57 10.24
C GLU A 81 -27.65 -12.33 8.83
N THR A 82 -28.16 -11.30 8.16
CA THR A 82 -27.68 -10.88 6.83
C THR A 82 -26.18 -10.52 6.84
N PHE A 83 -25.69 -9.84 7.90
CA PHE A 83 -24.26 -9.56 8.03
C PHE A 83 -23.41 -10.83 8.09
N SER A 84 -23.86 -11.83 8.87
CA SER A 84 -23.18 -13.13 8.99
C SER A 84 -23.11 -13.88 7.65
N GLU A 85 -24.21 -13.88 6.91
CA GLU A 85 -24.29 -14.50 5.58
C GLU A 85 -23.35 -13.83 4.58
N GLU A 86 -23.35 -12.49 4.54
CA GLU A 86 -22.51 -11.74 3.62
C GLU A 86 -21.01 -11.85 3.96
N VAL A 87 -20.67 -11.95 5.25
CA VAL A 87 -19.30 -12.28 5.67
C VAL A 87 -18.89 -13.67 5.17
N ALA A 88 -19.77 -14.68 5.30
CA ALA A 88 -19.51 -16.04 4.81
C ALA A 88 -19.32 -16.05 3.28
N ARG A 89 -20.13 -15.29 2.53
CA ARG A 89 -19.99 -15.12 1.06
C ARG A 89 -18.68 -14.47 0.70
N LEU A 90 -18.32 -13.37 1.39
CA LEU A 90 -17.07 -12.64 1.16
C LEU A 90 -15.84 -13.52 1.45
N ARG A 91 -15.87 -14.34 2.50
CA ARG A 91 -14.83 -15.33 2.81
C ARG A 91 -14.70 -16.39 1.74
N THR A 92 -15.82 -16.87 1.19
CA THR A 92 -15.81 -17.85 0.09
C THR A 92 -15.18 -17.27 -1.17
N LEU A 93 -15.53 -16.02 -1.53
CA LEU A 93 -14.88 -15.29 -2.62
C LEU A 93 -13.39 -15.09 -2.35
N GLY A 94 -13.02 -14.74 -1.12
CA GLY A 94 -11.63 -14.61 -0.69
C GLY A 94 -10.83 -15.91 -0.83
N LEU A 95 -11.44 -17.07 -0.52
CA LEU A 95 -10.81 -18.37 -0.73
C LEU A 95 -10.65 -18.72 -2.21
N LEU A 96 -11.63 -18.39 -3.04
CA LEU A 96 -11.51 -18.54 -4.50
C LEU A 96 -10.38 -17.65 -5.04
N GLY A 97 -10.32 -16.40 -4.60
CA GLY A 97 -9.22 -15.50 -4.93
C GLY A 97 -7.87 -16.00 -4.43
N ALA A 98 -7.79 -16.50 -3.20
CA ALA A 98 -6.58 -17.08 -2.61
C ALA A 98 -6.09 -18.31 -3.39
N THR A 99 -7.00 -19.21 -3.75
CA THR A 99 -6.68 -20.39 -4.59
C THR A 99 -6.23 -19.96 -5.98
N GLY A 100 -6.94 -19.02 -6.60
CA GLY A 100 -6.55 -18.45 -7.89
C GLY A 100 -5.18 -17.77 -7.83
N GLY A 101 -4.91 -16.96 -6.81
CA GLY A 101 -3.62 -16.31 -6.58
C GLY A 101 -2.48 -17.29 -6.35
N PHE A 102 -2.74 -18.36 -5.57
CA PHE A 102 -1.78 -19.44 -5.37
C PHE A 102 -1.41 -20.11 -6.71
N LEU A 103 -2.40 -20.56 -7.47
CA LEU A 103 -2.18 -21.25 -8.73
C LEU A 103 -1.51 -20.35 -9.77
N LEU A 104 -1.99 -19.10 -9.88
CA LEU A 104 -1.44 -18.12 -10.82
C LEU A 104 0.03 -17.82 -10.51
N SER A 105 0.36 -17.51 -9.26
CA SER A 105 1.74 -17.20 -8.86
C SER A 105 2.67 -18.42 -8.97
N LEU A 106 2.15 -19.63 -8.69
CA LEU A 106 2.91 -20.88 -8.82
C LEU A 106 3.26 -21.16 -10.29
N VAL A 107 2.30 -21.03 -11.20
CA VAL A 107 2.49 -21.23 -12.65
C VAL A 107 3.47 -20.20 -13.22
N PHE A 108 3.40 -18.96 -12.77
CA PHE A 108 4.29 -17.88 -13.23
C PHE A 108 5.63 -17.80 -12.49
N ALA A 109 5.89 -18.63 -11.48
CA ALA A 109 7.14 -18.62 -10.72
C ALA A 109 8.40 -18.78 -11.61
N PRO A 110 8.45 -19.67 -12.65
CA PRO A 110 9.56 -19.75 -13.57
C PRO A 110 9.76 -18.46 -14.39
N VAL A 111 8.65 -17.87 -14.85
CA VAL A 111 8.69 -16.62 -15.63
C VAL A 111 9.23 -15.48 -14.79
N LEU A 112 8.82 -15.37 -13.51
CA LEU A 112 9.35 -14.38 -12.57
C LEU A 112 10.83 -14.56 -12.32
N SER A 113 11.31 -15.83 -12.22
CA SER A 113 12.73 -16.12 -12.06
C SER A 113 13.53 -15.61 -13.25
N CYS A 114 13.09 -15.87 -14.48
CA CYS A 114 13.74 -15.36 -15.68
C CYS A 114 13.64 -13.84 -15.82
N PHE A 115 12.53 -13.24 -15.40
CA PHE A 115 12.30 -11.80 -15.51
C PHE A 115 13.22 -10.98 -14.58
N TYR A 116 13.50 -11.49 -13.37
CA TYR A 116 14.33 -10.77 -12.39
C TYR A 116 15.79 -11.24 -12.34
N PHE A 117 16.12 -12.49 -12.75
CA PHE A 117 17.39 -13.15 -12.42
C PHE A 117 17.99 -13.98 -13.57
N GLU A 118 17.86 -13.64 -14.79
CA GLU A 118 18.53 -14.32 -15.93
C GLU A 118 18.62 -15.86 -15.79
N GLY A 119 17.55 -16.52 -15.34
CA GLY A 119 17.54 -17.97 -15.21
C GLY A 119 16.52 -18.53 -14.21
N TRP A 120 16.58 -19.83 -14.00
CA TRP A 120 15.58 -20.61 -13.24
C TRP A 120 15.93 -20.77 -11.75
N SER A 121 17.04 -20.18 -11.29
CA SER A 121 17.61 -20.38 -9.95
C SER A 121 16.67 -19.95 -8.82
N GLN A 122 15.80 -18.97 -9.07
CA GLN A 122 14.86 -18.41 -8.09
C GLN A 122 13.41 -18.93 -8.26
N THR A 123 13.20 -19.93 -9.13
CA THR A 123 11.86 -20.52 -9.35
C THR A 123 11.29 -21.10 -8.06
N LEU A 124 12.09 -21.83 -7.28
CA LEU A 124 11.64 -22.42 -6.02
C LEU A 124 11.27 -21.34 -4.96
N PRO A 125 12.08 -20.31 -4.72
CA PRO A 125 11.68 -19.17 -3.88
C PRO A 125 10.34 -18.54 -4.31
N PHE A 126 10.13 -18.25 -5.59
CA PHE A 126 8.87 -17.69 -6.07
C PHE A 126 7.69 -18.66 -5.91
N ALA A 127 7.90 -19.96 -6.13
CA ALA A 127 6.89 -20.98 -5.90
C ALA A 127 6.49 -21.05 -4.41
N LEU A 128 7.44 -20.93 -3.48
CA LEU A 128 7.15 -20.88 -2.04
C LEU A 128 6.34 -19.64 -1.64
N LEU A 129 6.58 -18.49 -2.28
CA LEU A 129 5.79 -17.29 -2.03
C LEU A 129 4.30 -17.44 -2.39
N SER A 130 3.95 -18.37 -3.28
CA SER A 130 2.56 -18.61 -3.66
C SER A 130 1.68 -18.97 -2.45
N PHE A 131 2.23 -19.69 -1.49
CA PHE A 131 1.53 -19.99 -0.24
C PHE A 131 1.25 -18.71 0.58
N PHE A 132 2.26 -17.85 0.73
CA PHE A 132 2.07 -16.57 1.44
C PHE A 132 1.07 -15.67 0.71
N ILE A 133 1.10 -15.60 -0.63
CA ILE A 133 0.14 -14.85 -1.45
C ILE A 133 -1.29 -15.29 -1.14
N ALA A 134 -1.56 -16.60 -1.11
CA ALA A 134 -2.88 -17.14 -0.80
C ALA A 134 -3.37 -16.72 0.60
N VAL A 135 -2.52 -16.88 1.62
CA VAL A 135 -2.87 -16.51 3.00
C VAL A 135 -3.06 -15.00 3.12
N ASN A 136 -2.25 -14.20 2.42
CA ASN A 136 -2.33 -12.73 2.42
C ASN A 136 -3.63 -12.22 1.77
N ILE A 137 -4.09 -12.84 0.68
CA ILE A 137 -5.38 -12.51 0.04
C ILE A 137 -6.53 -12.74 1.03
N PHE A 138 -6.53 -13.89 1.69
CA PHE A 138 -7.58 -14.22 2.66
C PHE A 138 -7.52 -13.29 3.90
N ALA A 139 -6.33 -12.95 4.38
CA ALA A 139 -6.15 -11.97 5.45
C ALA A 139 -6.70 -10.58 5.07
N GLY A 140 -6.59 -10.19 3.80
CA GLY A 140 -7.19 -8.96 3.28
C GLY A 140 -8.71 -8.92 3.42
N VAL A 141 -9.39 -10.06 3.26
CA VAL A 141 -10.84 -10.19 3.48
C VAL A 141 -11.19 -10.03 4.97
N GLU A 142 -10.46 -10.69 5.87
CA GLU A 142 -10.70 -10.55 7.31
C GLU A 142 -10.41 -9.11 7.79
N LEU A 143 -9.43 -8.45 7.20
CA LEU A 143 -9.16 -7.04 7.47
C LEU A 143 -10.33 -6.15 6.99
N ALA A 144 -10.98 -6.48 5.87
CA ALA A 144 -12.18 -5.78 5.41
C ALA A 144 -13.36 -5.95 6.38
N VAL A 145 -13.55 -7.14 6.91
CA VAL A 145 -14.57 -7.41 7.96
C VAL A 145 -14.28 -6.56 9.21
N LEU A 146 -13.05 -6.55 9.71
CA LEU A 146 -12.67 -5.73 10.86
C LEU A 146 -12.91 -4.23 10.64
N LYS A 147 -12.62 -3.74 9.44
CA LYS A 147 -12.84 -2.34 9.05
C LYS A 147 -14.33 -2.01 8.97
N SER A 148 -15.15 -2.88 8.39
CA SER A 148 -16.60 -2.67 8.27
C SER A 148 -17.30 -2.56 9.63
N MET A 149 -16.85 -3.34 10.60
CA MET A 149 -17.34 -3.30 11.99
C MET A 149 -16.73 -2.16 12.82
N GLN A 150 -15.84 -1.34 12.25
CA GLN A 150 -15.11 -0.26 12.95
C GLN A 150 -14.40 -0.74 14.23
N LYS A 151 -13.90 -1.98 14.27
CA LYS A 151 -13.18 -2.57 15.41
C LYS A 151 -11.77 -2.00 15.54
N THR A 152 -11.67 -0.71 15.85
CA THR A 152 -10.41 0.06 15.91
C THR A 152 -9.33 -0.61 16.75
N ARG A 153 -9.70 -1.20 17.89
CA ARG A 153 -8.75 -1.92 18.75
C ARG A 153 -8.16 -3.16 18.07
N SER A 154 -8.99 -3.97 17.42
CA SER A 154 -8.54 -5.18 16.69
C SER A 154 -7.67 -4.81 15.49
N LEU A 155 -8.01 -3.72 14.78
CA LEU A 155 -7.20 -3.19 13.69
C LEU A 155 -5.83 -2.69 14.17
N ALA A 156 -5.79 -1.95 15.28
CA ALA A 156 -4.54 -1.51 15.88
C ALA A 156 -3.69 -2.69 16.37
N MET A 157 -4.29 -3.69 17.00
CA MET A 157 -3.60 -4.91 17.43
C MET A 157 -3.06 -5.70 16.24
N SER A 158 -3.82 -5.83 15.14
CA SER A 158 -3.34 -6.46 13.91
C SER A 158 -2.08 -5.77 13.38
N ALA A 159 -2.08 -4.43 13.31
CA ALA A 159 -0.92 -3.66 12.86
C ALA A 159 0.30 -3.85 13.79
N ILE A 160 0.10 -3.82 15.11
CA ILE A 160 1.17 -4.02 16.09
C ILE A 160 1.75 -5.44 16.00
N TRP A 161 0.89 -6.47 15.96
CA TRP A 161 1.35 -7.84 15.84
C TRP A 161 2.08 -8.11 14.52
N LEU A 162 1.57 -7.57 13.41
CA LEU A 162 2.26 -7.65 12.12
C LEU A 162 3.66 -7.03 12.21
N ALA A 163 3.79 -5.88 12.86
CA ALA A 163 5.07 -5.21 13.07
C ALA A 163 6.03 -6.04 13.95
N VAL A 164 5.56 -6.56 15.08
CA VAL A 164 6.34 -7.42 15.97
C VAL A 164 6.81 -8.68 15.26
N VAL A 165 5.89 -9.40 14.62
CA VAL A 165 6.18 -10.65 13.89
C VAL A 165 7.17 -10.40 12.75
N SER A 166 7.03 -9.26 12.06
CA SER A 166 7.96 -8.91 10.99
C SER A 166 9.41 -8.76 11.48
N VAL A 167 9.63 -8.21 12.67
CA VAL A 167 10.96 -8.10 13.27
C VAL A 167 11.43 -9.45 13.84
N VAL A 168 10.60 -10.09 14.66
CA VAL A 168 10.94 -11.32 15.39
C VAL A 168 11.32 -12.47 14.46
N PHE A 169 10.63 -12.59 13.33
CA PHE A 169 10.96 -13.67 12.38
C PHE A 169 11.99 -13.24 11.33
N SER A 170 11.98 -11.98 10.85
CA SER A 170 12.93 -11.59 9.80
C SER A 170 14.37 -11.51 10.31
N VAL A 171 14.60 -10.94 11.50
CA VAL A 171 15.96 -10.69 12.01
C VAL A 171 16.75 -11.98 12.21
N PRO A 172 16.22 -13.06 12.85
CA PRO A 172 16.96 -14.31 12.96
C PRO A 172 17.35 -14.94 11.61
N PHE A 173 16.47 -14.89 10.61
CA PHE A 173 16.82 -15.40 9.27
C PHE A 173 17.89 -14.58 8.60
N TYR A 174 17.91 -13.26 8.78
CA TYR A 174 18.99 -12.40 8.27
C TYR A 174 20.32 -12.71 8.94
N LEU A 175 20.32 -12.94 10.26
CA LEU A 175 21.52 -13.28 11.03
C LEU A 175 22.09 -14.65 10.70
N LEU A 176 21.22 -15.67 10.60
CA LEU A 176 21.66 -17.07 10.50
C LEU A 176 21.92 -17.50 9.05
N CYS A 177 21.15 -16.98 8.10
CA CYS A 177 21.17 -17.43 6.71
C CYS A 177 21.61 -16.34 5.71
N GLY A 178 21.84 -15.09 6.18
CA GLY A 178 22.21 -13.98 5.32
C GLY A 178 21.19 -13.76 4.18
N VAL A 179 21.66 -13.50 2.96
CA VAL A 179 20.78 -13.25 1.80
C VAL A 179 19.90 -14.45 1.45
N LYS A 180 20.35 -15.70 1.67
CA LYS A 180 19.52 -16.90 1.47
C LYS A 180 18.34 -16.99 2.47
N GLY A 181 18.44 -16.30 3.60
CA GLY A 181 17.38 -16.20 4.60
C GLY A 181 16.23 -15.28 4.22
N VAL A 182 16.40 -14.44 3.20
CA VAL A 182 15.39 -13.42 2.82
C VAL A 182 14.06 -14.06 2.44
N ILE A 183 14.05 -15.16 1.69
CA ILE A 183 12.81 -15.86 1.31
C ILE A 183 12.06 -16.35 2.56
N TRP A 184 12.76 -16.98 3.51
CA TRP A 184 12.17 -17.47 4.73
C TRP A 184 11.68 -16.33 5.62
N ALA A 185 12.46 -15.25 5.72
CA ALA A 185 12.07 -14.04 6.44
C ALA A 185 10.76 -13.46 5.90
N VAL A 186 10.62 -13.28 4.59
CA VAL A 186 9.42 -12.71 3.94
C VAL A 186 8.24 -13.68 4.08
N MET A 187 8.44 -14.97 3.77
CA MET A 187 7.38 -15.97 3.77
C MET A 187 6.85 -16.22 5.19
N ILE A 188 7.73 -16.48 6.16
CA ILE A 188 7.31 -16.84 7.51
C ILE A 188 6.74 -15.63 8.25
N SER A 189 7.42 -14.49 8.21
CA SER A 189 6.89 -13.28 8.87
C SER A 189 5.59 -12.81 8.26
N GLY A 190 5.48 -12.84 6.92
CA GLY A 190 4.27 -12.45 6.21
C GLY A 190 3.10 -13.39 6.49
N THR A 191 3.33 -14.72 6.40
CA THR A 191 2.30 -15.72 6.70
C THR A 191 1.85 -15.66 8.16
N ALA A 192 2.78 -15.56 9.10
CA ALA A 192 2.44 -15.45 10.52
C ALA A 192 1.61 -14.16 10.82
N GLY A 193 1.99 -13.03 10.23
CA GLY A 193 1.22 -11.79 10.35
C GLY A 193 -0.18 -11.89 9.72
N ALA A 194 -0.29 -12.53 8.56
CA ALA A 194 -1.57 -12.78 7.91
C ALA A 194 -2.47 -13.71 8.74
N LEU A 195 -1.94 -14.79 9.30
CA LEU A 195 -2.66 -15.71 10.19
C LEU A 195 -3.16 -15.02 11.47
N ILE A 196 -2.36 -14.13 12.06
CA ILE A 196 -2.79 -13.33 13.22
C ILE A 196 -3.95 -12.39 12.81
N THR A 197 -3.88 -11.78 11.65
CA THR A 197 -4.97 -10.92 11.14
C THR A 197 -6.26 -11.73 10.95
N ILE A 198 -6.16 -12.94 10.38
CA ILE A 198 -7.28 -13.87 10.22
C ILE A 198 -7.87 -14.26 11.59
N TRP A 199 -7.02 -14.61 12.54
CA TRP A 199 -7.45 -14.96 13.90
C TRP A 199 -8.15 -13.79 14.61
N LEU A 200 -7.61 -12.58 14.50
CA LEU A 200 -8.24 -11.38 15.09
C LEU A 200 -9.57 -11.05 14.41
N GLY A 201 -9.67 -11.19 13.08
CA GLY A 201 -10.92 -11.03 12.33
C GLY A 201 -11.97 -12.01 12.80
N HIS A 202 -11.61 -13.27 12.89
CA HIS A 202 -12.49 -14.33 13.37
C HIS A 202 -12.97 -14.09 14.82
N ARG A 203 -12.06 -13.73 15.72
CA ARG A 203 -12.37 -13.44 17.12
C ARG A 203 -13.28 -12.21 17.29
N ALA A 204 -13.16 -11.20 16.43
CA ALA A 204 -13.91 -9.95 16.54
C ALA A 204 -15.40 -10.10 16.22
N ILE A 205 -15.75 -11.11 15.41
CA ILE A 205 -17.13 -11.39 14.98
C ILE A 205 -17.92 -12.09 16.11
N GLY A 206 -17.25 -12.75 17.05
CA GLY A 206 -17.85 -13.47 18.15
C GLY A 206 -18.13 -14.94 17.84
N LEU A 207 -18.36 -15.74 18.89
CA LEU A 207 -18.50 -17.20 18.81
C LEU A 207 -19.75 -17.71 18.06
N GLY A 208 -20.69 -16.81 17.70
CA GLY A 208 -21.90 -17.18 16.96
C GLY A 208 -21.71 -17.36 15.45
N ILE A 209 -20.63 -16.83 14.88
CA ILE A 209 -20.31 -17.04 13.48
C ILE A 209 -19.24 -18.13 13.41
N ALA A 210 -19.66 -19.34 13.06
CA ALA A 210 -18.83 -20.51 13.01
C ALA A 210 -17.56 -20.30 12.16
N SER A 211 -16.59 -21.17 12.35
CA SER A 211 -15.28 -21.23 11.67
C SER A 211 -15.37 -20.73 10.22
N PRO A 212 -14.36 -19.97 9.72
CA PRO A 212 -14.32 -19.55 8.32
C PRO A 212 -14.52 -20.69 7.32
N PHE A 213 -14.27 -21.92 7.74
CA PHE A 213 -14.44 -23.13 6.93
C PHE A 213 -15.79 -23.85 7.11
N VAL A 214 -16.56 -23.58 8.16
CA VAL A 214 -17.80 -24.32 8.47
C VAL A 214 -19.04 -23.65 7.86
N ASN A 215 -19.04 -22.32 7.68
CA ASN A 215 -20.14 -21.58 7.06
C ASN A 215 -19.89 -21.21 5.60
N MET A 216 -19.00 -21.90 4.92
CA MET A 216 -18.94 -21.86 3.46
C MET A 216 -20.23 -22.49 2.94
N GLN A 217 -21.19 -21.62 2.57
CA GLN A 217 -22.47 -22.06 2.05
C GLN A 217 -22.25 -23.01 0.89
N LYS A 218 -23.00 -24.08 0.86
CA LYS A 218 -23.10 -25.07 -0.23
C LYS A 218 -23.74 -24.46 -1.50
N GLN A 219 -23.50 -23.18 -1.78
CA GLN A 219 -23.96 -22.52 -3.00
C GLN A 219 -23.06 -22.89 -4.17
N SER A 220 -23.67 -23.04 -5.33
CA SER A 220 -22.92 -23.18 -6.57
C SER A 220 -22.01 -21.95 -6.78
N ILE A 221 -20.78 -22.16 -7.27
CA ILE A 221 -19.85 -21.05 -7.60
C ILE A 221 -20.52 -20.02 -8.53
N ALA A 222 -21.35 -20.47 -9.46
CA ALA A 222 -22.07 -19.59 -10.38
C ALA A 222 -23.10 -18.70 -9.66
N GLU A 223 -23.82 -19.24 -8.67
CA GLU A 223 -24.76 -18.47 -7.86
C GLU A 223 -24.04 -17.47 -6.96
N LEU A 224 -22.93 -17.89 -6.33
CA LEU A 224 -22.07 -17.01 -5.54
C LEU A 224 -21.58 -15.81 -6.36
N LEU A 225 -21.01 -16.04 -7.54
CA LEU A 225 -20.51 -14.98 -8.42
C LEU A 225 -21.64 -14.07 -8.90
N ARG A 226 -22.83 -14.62 -9.21
CA ARG A 226 -23.99 -13.84 -9.63
C ARG A 226 -24.50 -12.94 -8.52
N HIS A 227 -24.59 -13.44 -7.30
CA HIS A 227 -25.07 -12.69 -6.14
C HIS A 227 -24.05 -11.60 -5.72
N SER A 228 -22.76 -11.94 -5.75
CA SER A 228 -21.68 -11.03 -5.37
C SER A 228 -21.25 -10.08 -6.49
N ARG A 229 -21.91 -10.10 -7.65
CA ARG A 229 -21.59 -9.25 -8.81
C ARG A 229 -21.40 -7.76 -8.46
N PRO A 230 -22.28 -7.12 -7.65
CA PRO A 230 -22.10 -5.70 -7.29
C PRO A 230 -20.79 -5.44 -6.52
N VAL A 231 -20.44 -6.34 -5.60
CA VAL A 231 -19.21 -6.27 -4.80
C VAL A 231 -17.98 -6.46 -5.68
N ILE A 232 -18.02 -7.44 -6.61
CA ILE A 232 -16.94 -7.74 -7.55
C ILE A 232 -16.74 -6.56 -8.51
N VAL A 233 -17.81 -6.02 -9.11
CA VAL A 233 -17.71 -4.89 -10.05
C VAL A 233 -17.11 -3.65 -9.37
N LEU A 234 -17.52 -3.36 -8.15
CA LEU A 234 -16.93 -2.29 -7.36
C LEU A 234 -15.46 -2.59 -7.03
N GLY A 235 -15.13 -3.84 -6.70
CA GLY A 235 -13.77 -4.30 -6.41
C GLY A 235 -12.83 -4.18 -7.59
N ILE A 236 -13.29 -4.48 -8.81
CA ILE A 236 -12.48 -4.39 -10.04
C ILE A 236 -11.91 -2.97 -10.24
N ALA A 237 -12.68 -1.92 -9.94
CA ALA A 237 -12.18 -0.56 -10.04
C ALA A 237 -10.95 -0.33 -9.15
N PHE A 238 -11.00 -0.76 -7.88
CA PHE A 238 -9.87 -0.66 -6.95
C PHE A 238 -8.72 -1.62 -7.28
N LEU A 239 -9.06 -2.83 -7.77
CA LEU A 239 -8.08 -3.80 -8.26
C LEU A 239 -7.23 -3.18 -9.38
N LEU A 240 -7.84 -2.53 -10.38
CA LEU A 240 -7.11 -1.93 -11.49
C LEU A 240 -6.07 -0.90 -11.00
N GLY A 241 -6.43 -0.03 -10.05
CA GLY A 241 -5.48 0.91 -9.44
C GLY A 241 -4.30 0.21 -8.76
N GLY A 242 -4.58 -0.82 -7.95
CA GLY A 242 -3.56 -1.61 -7.27
C GLY A 242 -2.66 -2.40 -8.21
N VAL A 243 -3.23 -2.97 -9.29
CA VAL A 243 -2.48 -3.71 -10.31
C VAL A 243 -1.57 -2.78 -11.11
N VAL A 244 -2.07 -1.61 -11.53
CA VAL A 244 -1.25 -0.62 -12.24
C VAL A 244 -0.10 -0.15 -11.37
N ALA A 245 -0.34 0.17 -10.10
CA ALA A 245 0.70 0.62 -9.18
C ALA A 245 1.76 -0.47 -8.93
N SER A 246 1.34 -1.67 -8.50
CA SER A 246 2.28 -2.77 -8.21
C SER A 246 2.94 -3.35 -9.46
N GLY A 247 2.24 -3.34 -10.61
CA GLY A 247 2.79 -3.72 -11.90
C GLY A 247 3.86 -2.75 -12.39
N SER A 248 3.64 -1.44 -12.27
CA SER A 248 4.64 -0.42 -12.58
C SER A 248 5.89 -0.59 -11.71
N GLU A 249 5.70 -0.84 -10.42
CA GLU A 249 6.80 -1.11 -9.50
C GLU A 249 7.55 -2.40 -9.89
N MET A 250 6.83 -3.46 -10.28
CA MET A 250 7.40 -4.72 -10.75
C MET A 250 8.27 -4.51 -12.02
N ILE A 251 7.80 -3.72 -12.98
CA ILE A 251 8.55 -3.41 -14.21
C ILE A 251 9.83 -2.63 -13.89
N ILE A 252 9.74 -1.58 -13.06
CA ILE A 252 10.91 -0.79 -12.64
C ILE A 252 11.94 -1.69 -11.94
N GLN A 253 11.51 -2.54 -11.02
CA GLN A 253 12.40 -3.44 -10.29
C GLN A 253 13.05 -4.49 -11.22
N GLY A 254 12.27 -5.06 -12.13
CA GLY A 254 12.78 -6.00 -13.13
C GLY A 254 13.86 -5.36 -14.02
N TYR A 255 13.59 -4.14 -14.49
CA TYR A 255 14.58 -3.39 -15.28
C TYR A 255 15.87 -3.11 -14.50
N LEU A 256 15.77 -2.60 -13.28
CA LEU A 256 16.94 -2.29 -12.45
C LEU A 256 17.73 -3.55 -12.06
N SER A 257 17.03 -4.66 -11.78
CA SER A 257 17.67 -5.94 -11.47
C SER A 257 18.43 -6.50 -12.68
N ALA A 258 17.82 -6.46 -13.86
CA ALA A 258 18.43 -6.99 -15.10
C ALA A 258 19.56 -6.11 -15.64
N MET A 259 19.39 -4.76 -15.61
CA MET A 259 20.38 -3.85 -16.21
C MET A 259 21.55 -3.50 -15.30
N ALA A 260 21.42 -3.67 -13.99
CA ALA A 260 22.47 -3.32 -13.06
C ALA A 260 22.80 -4.47 -12.09
N SER A 261 22.05 -4.57 -11.00
CA SER A 261 22.19 -5.66 -10.01
C SER A 261 21.13 -5.55 -8.92
N LEU A 262 20.96 -6.62 -8.14
CA LEU A 262 20.14 -6.59 -6.92
C LEU A 262 20.62 -5.54 -5.90
N SER A 263 21.92 -5.25 -5.85
CA SER A 263 22.47 -4.23 -4.94
C SER A 263 22.00 -2.83 -5.33
N VAL A 264 22.00 -2.52 -6.62
CA VAL A 264 21.50 -1.23 -7.14
C VAL A 264 20.00 -1.12 -6.93
N LEU A 265 19.26 -2.20 -7.17
CA LEU A 265 17.83 -2.25 -6.85
C LEU A 265 17.57 -2.01 -5.35
N GLY A 266 18.39 -2.58 -4.47
CA GLY A 266 18.30 -2.36 -3.03
C GLY A 266 18.55 -0.91 -2.63
N LEU A 267 19.53 -0.26 -3.24
CA LEU A 267 19.78 1.18 -3.06
C LEU A 267 18.60 2.01 -3.54
N TYR A 268 18.08 1.75 -4.73
CA TYR A 268 16.89 2.42 -5.26
C TYR A 268 15.68 2.26 -4.32
N LYS A 269 15.39 1.04 -3.85
CA LYS A 269 14.26 0.78 -2.94
C LYS A 269 14.42 1.44 -1.58
N ALA A 270 15.62 1.43 -1.01
CA ALA A 270 15.91 2.15 0.23
C ALA A 270 15.68 3.66 0.07
N GLY A 271 16.17 4.23 -1.03
CA GLY A 271 15.97 5.63 -1.36
C GLY A 271 14.50 5.99 -1.58
N TYR A 272 13.79 5.19 -2.37
CA TYR A 272 12.36 5.39 -2.62
C TYR A 272 11.53 5.28 -1.33
N GLN A 273 11.82 4.28 -0.50
CA GLN A 273 11.13 4.09 0.78
C GLN A 273 11.35 5.26 1.73
N LEU A 274 12.57 5.77 1.80
CA LEU A 274 12.91 6.88 2.68
C LEU A 274 12.29 8.20 2.19
N SER A 275 12.38 8.49 0.88
CA SER A 275 11.92 9.76 0.31
C SER A 275 10.40 9.81 0.12
N ILE A 276 9.74 8.71 -0.28
CA ILE A 276 8.33 8.73 -0.68
C ILE A 276 7.44 8.02 0.33
N THR A 277 7.82 6.79 0.75
CA THR A 277 6.92 5.95 1.57
C THR A 277 6.77 6.51 2.99
N TYR A 278 7.88 6.82 3.67
CA TYR A 278 7.82 7.31 5.06
C TYR A 278 7.25 8.73 5.13
N THR A 279 7.62 9.58 4.20
CA THR A 279 7.08 10.94 4.14
C THR A 279 5.60 10.96 3.71
N GLY A 280 5.18 10.00 2.89
CA GLY A 280 3.78 9.80 2.49
C GLY A 280 2.81 9.54 3.65
N MET A 281 3.31 9.10 4.80
CA MET A 281 2.47 8.90 6.00
C MET A 281 1.82 10.19 6.50
N ILE A 282 2.47 11.35 6.29
CA ILE A 282 1.90 12.66 6.62
C ILE A 282 0.62 12.88 5.83
N PHE A 283 0.62 12.54 4.54
CA PHE A 283 -0.56 12.68 3.69
C PHE A 283 -1.69 11.75 4.10
N THR A 284 -1.38 10.53 4.57
CA THR A 284 -2.39 9.60 5.08
C THR A 284 -3.10 10.16 6.31
N ALA A 285 -2.36 10.76 7.24
CA ALA A 285 -2.94 11.39 8.43
C ALA A 285 -3.87 12.56 8.05
N VAL A 286 -3.42 13.40 7.12
CA VAL A 286 -4.20 14.55 6.63
C VAL A 286 -5.44 14.10 5.85
N SER A 287 -5.34 13.05 5.04
CA SER A 287 -6.45 12.51 4.24
C SER A 287 -7.64 12.12 5.09
N ASN A 288 -7.38 11.51 6.25
CA ASN A 288 -8.42 11.01 7.15
C ASN A 288 -9.31 12.15 7.70
N ASP A 289 -8.77 13.36 7.85
CA ASP A 289 -9.53 14.54 8.28
C ASP A 289 -10.09 15.34 7.08
N PHE A 290 -9.28 15.51 6.04
CA PHE A 290 -9.62 16.35 4.89
C PHE A 290 -10.74 15.77 4.02
N TYR A 291 -10.69 14.47 3.71
CA TYR A 291 -11.63 13.84 2.80
C TYR A 291 -13.10 13.93 3.27
N PRO A 292 -13.45 13.65 4.54
CA PRO A 292 -14.82 13.84 5.03
C PRO A 292 -15.29 15.29 4.94
N ARG A 293 -14.41 16.26 5.27
CA ARG A 293 -14.75 17.69 5.18
C ARG A 293 -14.99 18.13 3.75
N LEU A 294 -14.16 17.64 2.80
CA LEU A 294 -14.34 17.92 1.38
C LEU A 294 -15.67 17.34 0.87
N SER A 295 -16.02 16.13 1.29
CA SER A 295 -17.27 15.47 0.91
C SER A 295 -18.50 16.21 1.42
N ALA A 296 -18.41 16.86 2.58
CA ALA A 296 -19.52 17.61 3.17
C ALA A 296 -19.87 18.91 2.40
N VAL A 297 -18.89 19.50 1.69
CA VAL A 297 -19.08 20.77 0.93
C VAL A 297 -19.18 20.56 -0.59
N ASN A 298 -19.42 19.33 -1.03
CA ASN A 298 -19.41 18.94 -2.45
C ASN A 298 -20.36 19.73 -3.36
N SER A 299 -21.52 20.15 -2.85
CA SER A 299 -22.53 20.86 -3.59
C SER A 299 -22.16 22.32 -3.93
N ASN A 300 -21.27 22.94 -3.15
CA ASN A 300 -20.88 24.34 -3.31
C ASN A 300 -19.45 24.46 -3.87
N ILE A 301 -19.34 24.83 -5.15
CA ILE A 301 -18.04 24.96 -5.85
C ILE A 301 -17.12 25.96 -5.15
N ASN A 302 -17.63 27.08 -4.64
CA ASN A 302 -16.82 28.12 -4.02
C ASN A 302 -16.24 27.64 -2.67
N GLU A 303 -17.08 27.07 -1.80
CA GLU A 303 -16.65 26.53 -0.50
C GLU A 303 -15.63 25.39 -0.69
N ARG A 304 -15.86 24.52 -1.67
CA ARG A 304 -14.95 23.44 -2.06
C ARG A 304 -13.60 23.98 -2.48
N ASN A 305 -13.57 25.01 -3.36
CA ASN A 305 -12.33 25.61 -3.83
C ASN A 305 -11.56 26.31 -2.70
N ILE A 306 -12.28 27.00 -1.80
CA ILE A 306 -11.68 27.61 -0.60
C ILE A 306 -11.07 26.54 0.30
N LEU A 307 -11.80 25.45 0.57
CA LEU A 307 -11.32 24.37 1.42
C LEU A 307 -10.07 23.70 0.86
N ILE A 308 -10.05 23.38 -0.45
CA ILE A 308 -8.90 22.80 -1.12
C ILE A 308 -7.71 23.76 -1.08
N SER A 309 -7.91 25.03 -1.42
CA SER A 309 -6.84 26.03 -1.43
C SER A 309 -6.24 26.25 -0.03
N ARG A 310 -7.10 26.27 1.01
CA ARG A 310 -6.64 26.34 2.41
C ARG A 310 -5.82 25.10 2.80
N GLN A 311 -6.28 23.91 2.40
CA GLN A 311 -5.55 22.66 2.69
C GLN A 311 -4.18 22.64 2.02
N ILE A 312 -4.08 23.07 0.76
CA ILE A 312 -2.81 23.21 0.04
C ILE A 312 -1.85 24.16 0.80
N LYS A 313 -2.33 25.33 1.22
CA LYS A 313 -1.51 26.31 1.99
C LYS A 313 -0.99 25.69 3.29
N VAL A 314 -1.84 25.01 4.04
CA VAL A 314 -1.45 24.32 5.30
C VAL A 314 -0.42 23.25 5.04
N LEU A 315 -0.62 22.40 4.01
CA LEU A 315 0.33 21.37 3.65
C LEU A 315 1.67 21.95 3.24
N LEU A 316 1.69 22.96 2.39
CA LEU A 316 2.94 23.62 1.97
C LEU A 316 3.67 24.25 3.16
N PHE A 317 2.94 24.88 4.08
CA PHE A 317 3.53 25.48 5.28
C PHE A 317 4.23 24.44 6.17
N ILE A 318 3.70 23.22 6.23
CA ILE A 318 4.27 22.11 7.00
C ILE A 318 5.38 21.41 6.22
N THR A 319 5.15 21.10 4.95
CA THR A 319 6.04 20.21 4.19
C THR A 319 7.28 20.93 3.68
N VAL A 320 7.22 22.21 3.35
CA VAL A 320 8.41 22.96 2.85
C VAL A 320 9.53 22.99 3.90
N PRO A 321 9.32 23.44 5.16
CA PRO A 321 10.38 23.42 6.16
C PRO A 321 10.81 22.00 6.54
N LEU A 322 9.86 21.04 6.57
CA LEU A 322 10.17 19.66 6.89
C LEU A 322 11.07 19.02 5.82
N VAL A 323 10.76 19.22 4.54
CA VAL A 323 11.56 18.70 3.42
C VAL A 323 12.92 19.38 3.38
N ALA A 324 13.00 20.70 3.60
CA ALA A 324 14.27 21.41 3.67
C ALA A 324 15.17 20.83 4.76
N LEU A 325 14.64 20.64 5.96
CA LEU A 325 15.35 19.99 7.07
C LEU A 325 15.76 18.56 6.72
N PHE A 326 14.83 17.77 6.15
CA PHE A 326 15.08 16.39 5.78
C PHE A 326 16.19 16.27 4.74
N VAL A 327 16.16 17.09 3.68
CA VAL A 327 17.22 17.11 2.63
C VAL A 327 18.60 17.39 3.22
N MET A 328 18.70 18.31 4.21
CA MET A 328 19.95 18.59 4.91
C MET A 328 20.42 17.40 5.78
N LEU A 329 19.48 16.69 6.38
CA LEU A 329 19.76 15.60 7.30
C LEU A 329 19.98 14.24 6.61
N VAL A 330 19.58 14.06 5.36
CA VAL A 330 19.70 12.79 4.61
C VAL A 330 21.09 12.14 4.72
N PRO A 331 22.23 12.86 4.52
CA PRO A 331 23.55 12.26 4.59
C PRO A 331 23.89 11.67 5.97
N TYR A 332 23.28 12.20 7.04
CA TYR A 332 23.46 11.73 8.41
C TYR A 332 22.44 10.63 8.77
N ILE A 333 21.23 10.74 8.26
CA ILE A 333 20.14 9.77 8.53
C ILE A 333 20.40 8.43 7.85
N LEU A 334 20.91 8.41 6.61
CA LEU A 334 21.14 7.19 5.85
C LEU A 334 22.07 6.19 6.57
N PRO A 335 23.27 6.55 7.08
CA PRO A 335 24.11 5.61 7.80
C PRO A 335 23.49 5.13 9.13
N ILE A 336 22.67 5.98 9.76
CA ILE A 336 21.97 5.63 11.01
C ILE A 336 20.86 4.59 10.75
N LEU A 337 20.03 4.82 9.72
CA LEU A 337 18.88 3.96 9.42
C LEU A 337 19.26 2.70 8.64
N PHE A 338 20.27 2.78 7.79
CA PHE A 338 20.76 1.66 6.98
C PHE A 338 22.19 1.29 7.39
N ASP A 339 23.12 1.46 6.50
CA ASP A 339 24.56 1.30 6.69
C ASP A 339 25.30 2.23 5.72
N ASN A 340 26.61 2.41 5.91
CA ASN A 340 27.43 3.24 5.04
C ASN A 340 27.41 2.81 3.56
N THR A 341 27.14 1.55 3.27
CA THR A 341 26.98 1.02 1.90
C THR A 341 25.80 1.63 1.15
N PHE A 342 24.85 2.30 1.86
CA PHE A 342 23.71 3.01 1.28
C PHE A 342 23.98 4.49 1.00
N ASN A 343 25.15 5.03 1.36
CA ASN A 343 25.50 6.43 1.09
C ASN A 343 25.35 6.87 -0.39
N PRO A 344 25.65 6.00 -1.40
CA PRO A 344 25.48 6.38 -2.80
C PRO A 344 24.06 6.83 -3.18
N VAL A 345 23.03 6.47 -2.40
CA VAL A 345 21.65 6.88 -2.70
C VAL A 345 21.27 8.25 -2.11
N SER A 346 22.18 8.90 -1.40
CA SER A 346 21.91 10.16 -0.68
C SER A 346 21.36 11.25 -1.60
N ARG A 347 22.00 11.48 -2.76
CA ARG A 347 21.54 12.48 -3.73
C ARG A 347 20.18 12.16 -4.33
N MET A 348 19.96 10.88 -4.69
CA MET A 348 18.65 10.43 -5.15
C MET A 348 17.57 10.76 -4.12
N VAL A 349 17.81 10.45 -2.83
CA VAL A 349 16.86 10.72 -1.73
C VAL A 349 16.60 12.21 -1.59
N GLN A 350 17.64 13.04 -1.63
CA GLN A 350 17.50 14.49 -1.55
C GLN A 350 16.61 15.04 -2.68
N ILE A 351 16.88 14.64 -3.91
CA ILE A 351 16.13 15.09 -5.09
C ILE A 351 14.69 14.58 -5.06
N ALA A 352 14.51 13.27 -4.84
CA ALA A 352 13.19 12.65 -4.80
C ALA A 352 12.30 13.23 -3.70
N SER A 353 12.89 13.63 -2.56
CA SER A 353 12.13 14.22 -1.44
C SER A 353 11.50 15.58 -1.78
N LEU A 354 12.03 16.30 -2.76
CA LEU A 354 11.41 17.55 -3.23
C LEU A 354 10.02 17.32 -3.84
N SER A 355 9.76 16.11 -4.34
CA SER A 355 8.44 15.75 -4.86
C SER A 355 7.32 15.78 -3.81
N ILE A 356 7.65 15.73 -2.52
CA ILE A 356 6.69 15.83 -1.43
C ILE A 356 6.04 17.22 -1.41
N ILE A 357 6.81 18.26 -1.74
CA ILE A 357 6.29 19.63 -1.85
C ILE A 357 5.26 19.69 -2.99
N VAL A 358 5.59 19.08 -4.12
CA VAL A 358 4.68 18.98 -5.27
C VAL A 358 3.42 18.19 -4.90
N LYS A 359 3.58 17.04 -4.23
CA LYS A 359 2.48 16.20 -3.78
C LYS A 359 1.57 16.89 -2.78
N SER A 360 2.06 17.86 -2.03
CA SER A 360 1.24 18.69 -1.13
C SER A 360 0.17 19.51 -1.86
N VAL A 361 0.35 19.75 -3.15
CA VAL A 361 -0.63 20.41 -4.00
C VAL A 361 -1.52 19.42 -4.72
N THR A 362 -0.95 18.33 -5.26
CA THR A 362 -1.71 17.33 -6.04
C THR A 362 -2.65 16.50 -5.18
N MET A 363 -2.24 16.14 -3.96
CA MET A 363 -3.01 15.27 -3.08
C MET A 363 -4.42 15.82 -2.73
N PRO A 364 -4.62 17.07 -2.29
CA PRO A 364 -5.96 17.61 -2.07
C PRO A 364 -6.81 17.65 -3.33
N LEU A 365 -6.19 17.87 -4.50
CA LEU A 365 -6.88 17.87 -5.80
C LEU A 365 -7.29 16.47 -6.23
N ASN A 366 -6.48 15.45 -5.98
CA ASN A 366 -6.80 14.05 -6.28
C ASN A 366 -8.01 13.54 -5.47
N PHE A 367 -8.28 14.09 -4.29
CA PHE A 367 -9.50 13.77 -3.53
C PHE A 367 -10.77 14.40 -4.09
N LEU A 368 -10.66 15.39 -4.98
CA LEU A 368 -11.83 16.08 -5.52
C LEU A 368 -12.74 15.14 -6.35
N PRO A 369 -12.26 14.37 -7.34
CA PRO A 369 -13.11 13.40 -8.02
C PRO A 369 -13.68 12.35 -7.06
N LEU A 370 -12.89 11.88 -6.10
CA LEU A 370 -13.31 10.85 -5.16
C LEU A 370 -14.45 11.35 -4.25
N SER A 371 -14.37 12.61 -3.77
CA SER A 371 -15.40 13.23 -2.95
C SER A 371 -16.71 13.43 -3.70
N LEU A 372 -16.64 13.58 -5.03
CA LEU A 372 -17.81 13.70 -5.93
C LEU A 372 -18.36 12.33 -6.39
N GLY A 373 -17.83 11.22 -5.87
CA GLY A 373 -18.22 9.86 -6.28
C GLY A 373 -17.74 9.46 -7.69
N LYS A 374 -16.81 10.22 -8.28
CA LYS A 374 -16.24 9.96 -9.61
C LYS A 374 -14.97 9.09 -9.51
N SER A 375 -15.14 7.86 -9.01
CA SER A 375 -14.02 6.94 -8.75
C SER A 375 -13.18 6.62 -10.00
N LEU A 376 -13.79 6.57 -11.18
CA LEU A 376 -13.05 6.35 -12.44
C LEU A 376 -12.11 7.50 -12.77
N ASP A 377 -12.53 8.75 -12.55
CA ASP A 377 -11.68 9.92 -12.79
C ASP A 377 -10.47 9.90 -11.82
N TYR A 378 -10.69 9.51 -10.56
CA TYR A 378 -9.60 9.30 -9.59
C TYR A 378 -8.62 8.22 -10.07
N LEU A 379 -9.13 7.06 -10.50
CA LEU A 379 -8.31 5.96 -11.01
C LEU A 379 -7.52 6.35 -12.26
N CYS A 380 -8.10 7.16 -13.15
CA CYS A 380 -7.39 7.68 -14.32
C CYS A 380 -6.22 8.59 -13.92
N LEU A 381 -6.40 9.47 -12.93
CA LEU A 381 -5.34 10.35 -12.43
C LEU A 381 -4.20 9.55 -11.78
N GLU A 382 -4.52 8.64 -10.86
CA GLU A 382 -3.54 7.77 -10.19
C GLU A 382 -2.86 6.81 -11.19
N GLY A 383 -3.64 6.20 -12.09
CA GLY A 383 -3.10 5.29 -13.10
C GLY A 383 -2.15 5.98 -14.06
N ALA A 384 -2.47 7.20 -14.49
CA ALA A 384 -1.59 8.00 -15.35
C ALA A 384 -0.25 8.28 -14.68
N PHE A 385 -0.23 8.57 -13.38
CA PHE A 385 1.01 8.76 -12.62
C PHE A 385 1.90 7.50 -12.67
N TRP A 386 1.34 6.33 -12.34
CA TRP A 386 2.10 5.09 -12.30
C TRP A 386 2.61 4.65 -13.67
N ILE A 387 1.80 4.81 -14.73
CA ILE A 387 2.20 4.50 -16.10
C ILE A 387 3.32 5.44 -16.56
N LEU A 388 3.26 6.72 -16.20
CA LEU A 388 4.28 7.72 -16.54
C LEU A 388 5.58 7.50 -15.77
N LEU A 389 5.50 7.04 -14.52
CA LEU A 389 6.66 6.82 -13.66
C LEU A 389 7.62 5.77 -14.26
N VAL A 390 7.10 4.73 -14.89
CA VAL A 390 7.91 3.62 -15.45
C VAL A 390 8.92 4.14 -16.48
N PRO A 391 8.52 4.74 -17.61
CA PRO A 391 9.48 5.21 -18.62
C PRO A 391 10.41 6.31 -18.06
N LEU A 392 9.91 7.19 -17.20
CA LEU A 392 10.75 8.23 -16.61
C LEU A 392 11.84 7.65 -15.72
N VAL A 393 11.54 6.68 -14.87
CA VAL A 393 12.55 6.04 -14.00
C VAL A 393 13.55 5.23 -14.84
N ILE A 394 13.09 4.51 -15.87
CA ILE A 394 13.95 3.78 -16.79
C ILE A 394 14.94 4.72 -17.50
N LEU A 395 14.42 5.81 -18.08
CA LEU A 395 15.25 6.83 -18.75
C LEU A 395 16.16 7.53 -17.75
N GLY A 396 15.62 7.93 -16.59
CA GLY A 396 16.41 8.56 -15.53
C GLY A 396 17.58 7.69 -15.11
N PHE A 397 17.36 6.39 -14.92
CA PHE A 397 18.42 5.45 -14.60
C PHE A 397 19.45 5.31 -15.74
N ALA A 398 19.00 5.20 -16.97
CA ALA A 398 19.87 5.04 -18.14
C ALA A 398 20.83 6.25 -18.34
N TYR A 399 20.37 7.46 -18.08
CA TYR A 399 21.16 8.68 -18.29
C TYR A 399 21.86 9.23 -17.04
N GLY A 400 21.35 8.97 -15.84
CA GLY A 400 21.83 9.57 -14.61
C GLY A 400 21.97 8.60 -13.44
N TRP A 401 21.94 7.28 -13.70
CA TRP A 401 22.07 6.24 -12.67
C TRP A 401 21.03 6.46 -11.54
N LEU A 402 21.39 6.23 -10.28
CA LEU A 402 20.50 6.43 -9.14
C LEU A 402 20.02 7.89 -9.00
N ASP A 403 20.90 8.87 -9.22
CA ASP A 403 20.52 10.30 -9.17
C ASP A 403 19.46 10.64 -10.22
N GLY A 404 19.62 10.05 -11.42
CA GLY A 404 18.63 10.18 -12.49
C GLY A 404 17.26 9.62 -12.14
N THR A 405 17.18 8.53 -11.34
CA THR A 405 15.88 8.04 -10.84
C THR A 405 15.24 9.02 -9.87
N GLY A 406 16.02 9.71 -9.03
CA GLY A 406 15.51 10.78 -8.16
C GLY A 406 14.92 11.95 -8.95
N ILE A 407 15.61 12.38 -10.02
CA ILE A 407 15.12 13.39 -10.95
C ILE A 407 13.83 12.92 -11.65
N ALA A 408 13.79 11.68 -12.09
CA ALA A 408 12.62 11.09 -12.74
C ALA A 408 11.38 11.08 -11.83
N ILE A 409 11.55 10.71 -10.56
CA ILE A 409 10.47 10.75 -9.56
C ILE A 409 9.96 12.19 -9.37
N LEU A 410 10.86 13.16 -9.21
CA LEU A 410 10.49 14.57 -9.08
C LEU A 410 9.76 15.07 -10.32
N LEU A 411 10.29 14.77 -11.51
CA LEU A 411 9.70 15.18 -12.79
C LEU A 411 8.31 14.55 -12.98
N CYS A 412 8.13 13.27 -12.61
CA CYS A 412 6.83 12.61 -12.66
C CYS A 412 5.78 13.35 -11.83
N HIS A 413 6.12 13.75 -10.59
CA HIS A 413 5.20 14.52 -9.74
C HIS A 413 4.94 15.94 -10.27
N VAL A 414 5.92 16.57 -10.92
CA VAL A 414 5.71 17.87 -11.57
C VAL A 414 4.75 17.74 -12.76
N ILE A 415 4.89 16.70 -13.57
CA ILE A 415 3.95 16.41 -14.67
C ILE A 415 2.57 16.07 -14.10
N GLU A 416 2.52 15.26 -13.02
CA GLU A 416 1.27 14.99 -12.28
C GLU A 416 0.58 16.29 -11.87
N LEU A 417 1.32 17.23 -11.26
CA LEU A 417 0.77 18.51 -10.84
C LEU A 417 0.09 19.25 -12.00
N VAL A 418 0.73 19.30 -13.16
CA VAL A 418 0.20 20.00 -14.33
C VAL A 418 -1.09 19.36 -14.80
N TYR A 419 -1.11 18.04 -15.05
CA TYR A 419 -2.32 17.41 -15.57
C TYR A 419 -3.44 17.33 -14.53
N VAL A 420 -3.15 17.17 -13.24
CA VAL A 420 -4.18 17.19 -12.17
C VAL A 420 -4.82 18.57 -12.05
N ILE A 421 -4.04 19.65 -12.07
CA ILE A 421 -4.58 21.01 -12.04
C ILE A 421 -5.46 21.26 -13.29
N LEU A 422 -4.98 20.92 -14.47
CA LEU A 422 -5.73 21.11 -15.72
C LEU A 422 -7.02 20.29 -15.70
N PHE A 423 -6.95 19.02 -15.31
CA PHE A 423 -8.10 18.14 -15.21
C PHE A 423 -9.15 18.67 -14.23
N CYS A 424 -8.74 19.03 -13.00
CA CYS A 424 -9.64 19.57 -12.00
C CYS A 424 -10.23 20.93 -12.39
N ARG A 425 -9.47 21.76 -13.10
CA ARG A 425 -9.94 23.06 -13.58
C ARG A 425 -11.00 22.90 -14.69
N ILE A 426 -10.73 22.04 -15.68
CA ILE A 426 -11.61 21.87 -16.84
C ILE A 426 -12.88 21.11 -16.43
N ARG A 427 -12.73 20.00 -15.69
CA ARG A 427 -13.85 19.08 -15.43
C ARG A 427 -14.67 19.45 -14.19
N TYR A 428 -14.05 20.07 -13.20
CA TYR A 428 -14.68 20.36 -11.91
C TYR A 428 -14.72 21.85 -11.54
N GLY A 429 -14.24 22.74 -12.41
CA GLY A 429 -14.25 24.19 -12.18
C GLY A 429 -13.37 24.63 -11.02
N TYR A 430 -12.31 23.87 -10.71
CA TYR A 430 -11.38 24.25 -9.66
C TYR A 430 -10.69 25.58 -9.98
N ARG A 431 -10.67 26.49 -9.00
CA ARG A 431 -9.90 27.74 -9.05
C ARG A 431 -9.21 27.92 -7.72
N PHE A 432 -7.92 28.25 -7.77
CA PHE A 432 -7.17 28.55 -6.56
C PHE A 432 -7.66 29.87 -5.95
N VAL A 433 -7.96 29.84 -4.64
CA VAL A 433 -8.46 31.01 -3.90
C VAL A 433 -7.36 31.52 -2.98
N THR A 434 -7.03 32.80 -3.10
CA THR A 434 -5.93 33.45 -2.37
C THR A 434 -6.31 34.00 -0.99
N GLN A 435 -7.57 33.80 -0.55
CA GLN A 435 -8.03 34.30 0.77
C GLN A 435 -7.30 33.64 1.93
#